data_a71d58bb1839a6cd2219c4a299ff5559
#
_entry.id   a71d58bb1839a6cd2219c4a299ff5559
#
_cell.length_a   1.000
_cell.length_b   1.000
_cell.length_c   1.000
_cell.angle_alpha   90.00
_cell.angle_beta   90.00
_cell.angle_gamma   90.00
#
_symmetry.space_group_name_H-M   'P 1'
#
loop_
_entity.id
_entity.type
_entity.pdbx_description
1 polymer ?
#
loop_
_entity_poly.entity_id
_entity_poly.type
_entity_poly.pdbx_seq_one_letter_code
_entity_poly.pdbx_strand_id
1 'polypeptide(L)'
;IWRRTYLDFSSNDPRKRGGLDYKEFPLVGMNGFTSGFRRTGDTSNVQTTTTDSLMLAGQSSFWSERIIGTWGLRRDMQDFWNGGNATRDPVTREFSRKLARQSNTDFAGNTRSYGLVFRALPWLGLVYNNSNNFVPQTPIDINDQPMGPRFGKGTDVGVKLAFWQGKVNLN
;
A
#
# COMPACT_ATOMS: atom_id res chain seq x y z
N ILE A 1 -35.51 9.10 13.40
CA ILE A 1 -35.23 8.96 14.83
C ILE A 1 -33.73 8.88 15.00
N TRP A 2 -33.11 9.87 15.65
CA TRP A 2 -31.68 9.86 15.93
C TRP A 2 -31.47 9.21 17.30
N ARG A 3 -30.64 8.16 17.36
CA ARG A 3 -30.23 7.55 18.61
C ARG A 3 -28.75 7.78 18.82
N ARG A 4 -28.38 8.38 19.93
CA ARG A 4 -26.96 8.56 20.31
C ARG A 4 -26.54 7.32 21.10
N THR A 5 -25.48 6.66 20.63
CA THR A 5 -24.91 5.49 21.29
C THR A 5 -23.52 5.85 21.79
N TYR A 6 -23.26 5.57 23.05
CA TYR A 6 -21.93 5.77 23.65
C TYR A 6 -21.22 4.42 23.70
N LEU A 7 -20.00 4.39 23.19
CA LEU A 7 -19.12 3.24 23.29
C LEU A 7 -18.29 3.38 24.57
N ASP A 8 -18.26 2.33 25.37
CA ASP A 8 -17.39 2.27 26.54
C ASP A 8 -16.03 1.70 26.13
N PHE A 9 -14.99 2.54 26.20
CA PHE A 9 -13.61 2.17 25.92
C PHE A 9 -12.81 1.82 27.19
N SER A 10 -13.44 1.67 28.33
CA SER A 10 -12.79 1.34 29.61
C SER A 10 -12.19 -0.08 29.60
N SER A 11 -12.64 -0.95 28.70
CA SER A 11 -12.14 -2.31 28.57
C SER A 11 -11.29 -2.49 27.29
N ASN A 12 -10.13 -3.12 27.46
CA ASN A 12 -9.29 -3.54 26.31
C ASN A 12 -9.85 -4.77 25.58
N ASP A 13 -10.85 -5.46 26.15
CA ASP A 13 -11.53 -6.55 25.47
C ASP A 13 -12.56 -5.97 24.48
N PRO A 14 -12.36 -6.17 23.15
CA PRO A 14 -13.27 -5.63 22.13
C PRO A 14 -14.71 -6.10 22.31
N ARG A 15 -14.93 -7.23 23.00
CA ARG A 15 -16.25 -7.79 23.27
C ARG A 15 -16.99 -7.05 24.40
N LYS A 16 -16.25 -6.38 25.26
CA LYS A 16 -16.78 -5.60 26.38
C LYS A 16 -16.94 -4.12 26.06
N ARG A 17 -16.32 -3.66 24.94
CA ARG A 17 -16.42 -2.27 24.51
C ARG A 17 -17.86 -1.94 24.12
N GLY A 18 -18.52 -1.24 24.99
CA GLY A 18 -19.87 -0.73 24.79
C GLY A 18 -21.02 -1.68 25.15
N GLY A 19 -20.76 -2.92 25.49
CA GLY A 19 -21.80 -3.88 25.89
C GLY A 19 -22.95 -4.02 24.87
N LEU A 20 -22.75 -3.56 23.65
CA LEU A 20 -23.76 -3.46 22.59
C LEU A 20 -23.66 -4.59 21.56
N ASP A 21 -22.61 -5.40 21.65
CA ASP A 21 -22.53 -6.60 20.84
C ASP A 21 -23.76 -7.48 21.16
N TYR A 22 -24.64 -7.62 20.16
CA TYR A 22 -25.85 -8.46 20.23
C TYR A 22 -27.05 -7.92 21.03
N LYS A 23 -27.03 -6.71 21.56
CA LYS A 23 -28.23 -6.11 22.11
C LYS A 23 -29.12 -5.59 21.00
N GLU A 24 -30.32 -6.17 20.93
CA GLU A 24 -31.38 -5.65 20.09
C GLU A 24 -32.25 -4.70 20.92
N PHE A 25 -32.63 -3.60 20.29
CA PHE A 25 -33.50 -2.60 20.94
C PHE A 25 -34.78 -2.46 20.14
N PRO A 26 -35.96 -2.52 20.78
CA PRO A 26 -37.20 -2.26 20.07
C PRO A 26 -37.21 -0.82 19.55
N LEU A 27 -37.66 -0.65 18.32
CA LEU A 27 -37.90 0.67 17.76
C LEU A 27 -39.19 1.24 18.30
N VAL A 28 -39.11 2.41 18.94
CA VAL A 28 -40.28 3.10 19.47
C VAL A 28 -41.23 3.47 18.33
N GLY A 29 -42.48 3.03 18.42
CA GLY A 29 -43.53 3.28 17.42
C GLY A 29 -43.54 2.29 16.24
N MET A 30 -42.71 1.26 16.24
CA MET A 30 -42.69 0.22 15.20
C MET A 30 -42.76 -1.17 15.84
N ASN A 31 -43.95 -1.75 15.88
CA ASN A 31 -44.15 -3.09 16.42
C ASN A 31 -43.48 -4.14 15.54
N GLY A 32 -42.72 -5.05 16.16
CA GLY A 32 -42.03 -6.14 15.45
C GLY A 32 -40.68 -5.77 14.84
N PHE A 33 -40.23 -4.53 14.98
CA PHE A 33 -38.91 -4.12 14.49
C PHE A 33 -37.98 -3.85 15.66
N THR A 34 -36.75 -4.38 15.54
CA THR A 34 -35.66 -4.13 16.47
C THR A 34 -34.49 -3.52 15.76
N SER A 35 -33.74 -2.64 16.42
CA SER A 35 -32.49 -2.08 15.97
C SER A 35 -31.38 -2.58 16.89
N GLY A 36 -30.25 -2.96 16.32
CA GLY A 36 -29.11 -3.42 17.09
C GLY A 36 -27.81 -3.25 16.37
N PHE A 37 -26.71 -3.30 17.12
CA PHE A 37 -25.38 -3.36 16.55
C PHE A 37 -24.96 -4.82 16.43
N ARG A 38 -24.54 -5.21 15.24
CA ARG A 38 -23.99 -6.54 14.98
C ARG A 38 -22.56 -6.42 14.54
N ARG A 39 -21.72 -7.34 14.98
CA ARG A 39 -20.42 -7.55 14.33
C ARG A 39 -20.67 -8.04 12.92
N THR A 40 -20.16 -7.31 11.95
CA THR A 40 -20.09 -7.76 10.56
C THR A 40 -18.74 -8.43 10.37
N GLY A 41 -18.71 -9.76 10.31
CA GLY A 41 -17.50 -10.53 10.03
C GLY A 41 -16.97 -10.35 8.60
N ASP A 42 -17.82 -9.86 7.73
CA ASP A 42 -17.54 -9.71 6.30
C ASP A 42 -16.43 -8.69 6.00
N THR A 43 -16.14 -7.79 6.95
CA THR A 43 -15.09 -6.78 6.82
C THR A 43 -13.85 -7.06 7.68
N SER A 44 -13.90 -8.11 8.53
CA SER A 44 -12.78 -8.48 9.39
C SER A 44 -11.80 -9.35 8.62
N ASN A 45 -10.75 -8.74 8.10
CA ASN A 45 -9.70 -9.43 7.37
C ASN A 45 -8.34 -9.11 7.98
N VAL A 46 -7.46 -10.10 8.04
CA VAL A 46 -6.05 -9.93 8.41
C VAL A 46 -5.21 -10.24 7.19
N GLN A 47 -4.42 -9.26 6.80
CA GLN A 47 -3.49 -9.38 5.69
C GLN A 47 -2.07 -9.14 6.21
N THR A 48 -1.14 -9.94 5.73
CA THR A 48 0.28 -9.76 6.01
C THR A 48 1.02 -9.68 4.69
N THR A 49 1.84 -8.66 4.55
CA THR A 49 2.71 -8.47 3.41
C THR A 49 4.15 -8.47 3.90
N THR A 50 4.95 -9.38 3.39
CA THR A 50 6.39 -9.43 3.62
C THR A 50 7.09 -9.04 2.33
N THR A 51 8.03 -8.12 2.41
CA THR A 51 8.79 -7.67 1.23
C THR A 51 10.28 -7.82 1.49
N ASP A 52 10.93 -8.61 0.66
CA ASP A 52 12.37 -8.77 0.62
C ASP A 52 12.91 -8.02 -0.61
N SER A 53 13.95 -7.22 -0.41
CA SER A 53 14.52 -6.39 -1.46
C SER A 53 16.02 -6.53 -1.54
N LEU A 54 16.53 -6.72 -2.74
CA LEU A 54 17.95 -6.65 -3.05
C LEU A 54 18.17 -5.47 -3.98
N MET A 55 19.05 -4.54 -3.60
CA MET A 55 19.34 -3.34 -4.37
C MET A 55 20.84 -3.19 -4.59
N LEU A 56 21.20 -2.79 -5.81
CA LEU A 56 22.53 -2.37 -6.19
C LEU A 56 22.40 -1.02 -6.89
N ALA A 57 23.17 -0.04 -6.43
CA ALA A 57 23.16 1.30 -7.02
C ALA A 57 24.57 1.87 -7.08
N GLY A 58 24.81 2.71 -8.06
CA GLY A 58 26.11 3.35 -8.25
C GLY A 58 25.99 4.72 -8.91
N GLN A 59 27.00 5.51 -8.67
CA GLN A 59 27.20 6.80 -9.31
C GLN A 59 28.63 6.87 -9.80
N SER A 60 28.82 7.38 -11.00
CA SER A 60 30.12 7.59 -11.58
C SER A 60 30.19 9.00 -12.17
N SER A 61 31.35 9.65 -12.02
CA SER A 61 31.60 10.94 -12.60
C SER A 61 32.81 10.85 -13.55
N PHE A 62 32.69 11.50 -14.70
CA PHE A 62 33.67 11.49 -15.74
C PHE A 62 33.97 12.92 -16.23
N TRP A 63 35.09 13.10 -16.85
CA TRP A 63 35.49 14.35 -17.49
C TRP A 63 35.41 15.56 -16.56
N SER A 64 36.14 15.47 -15.43
CA SER A 64 36.13 16.51 -14.39
C SER A 64 34.70 16.89 -13.94
N GLU A 65 33.90 15.87 -13.65
CA GLU A 65 32.48 15.98 -13.21
C GLU A 65 31.53 16.61 -14.25
N ARG A 66 31.92 16.74 -15.49
CA ARG A 66 30.99 17.21 -16.52
C ARG A 66 29.92 16.18 -16.88
N ILE A 67 30.24 14.91 -16.73
CA ILE A 67 29.30 13.82 -16.95
C ILE A 67 29.13 13.08 -15.63
N ILE A 68 27.92 13.04 -15.12
CA ILE A 68 27.56 12.27 -13.93
C ILE A 68 26.49 11.25 -14.32
N GLY A 69 26.86 9.98 -14.23
CA GLY A 69 25.94 8.88 -14.46
C GLY A 69 25.53 8.24 -13.14
N THR A 70 24.25 7.96 -12.99
CA THR A 70 23.68 7.19 -11.87
C THR A 70 22.95 5.98 -12.40
N TRP A 71 23.02 4.88 -11.68
CA TRP A 71 22.26 3.70 -12.03
C TRP A 71 21.81 2.96 -10.76
N GLY A 72 20.70 2.30 -10.86
CA GLY A 72 20.15 1.48 -9.79
C GLY A 72 19.40 0.30 -10.36
N LEU A 73 19.62 -0.85 -9.73
CA LEU A 73 18.92 -2.10 -9.98
C LEU A 73 18.36 -2.58 -8.66
N ARG A 74 17.07 -2.93 -8.64
CA ARG A 74 16.41 -3.46 -7.46
C ARG A 74 15.54 -4.64 -7.87
N ARG A 75 15.62 -5.70 -7.10
CA ARG A 75 14.72 -6.83 -7.18
C ARG A 75 13.92 -6.90 -5.90
N ASP A 76 12.61 -6.88 -6.03
CA ASP A 76 11.67 -7.04 -4.92
C ASP A 76 10.99 -8.40 -5.05
N MET A 77 10.91 -9.09 -3.93
CA MET A 77 10.10 -10.29 -3.75
C MET A 77 9.10 -10.00 -2.67
N GLN A 78 7.83 -10.18 -2.97
CA GLN A 78 6.76 -9.88 -2.04
C GLN A 78 5.88 -11.09 -1.85
N ASP A 79 5.71 -11.48 -0.60
CA ASP A 79 4.83 -12.54 -0.14
C ASP A 79 3.60 -11.90 0.50
N PHE A 80 2.45 -12.18 -0.04
CA PHE A 80 1.18 -11.67 0.42
C PHE A 80 0.33 -12.80 0.97
N TRP A 81 0.05 -12.74 2.27
CA TRP A 81 -0.84 -13.63 2.95
C TRP A 81 -2.16 -12.94 3.26
N ASN A 82 -3.26 -13.57 2.88
CA ASN A 82 -4.61 -13.12 3.20
C ASN A 82 -5.30 -14.18 4.06
N GLY A 83 -5.67 -13.81 5.27
CA GLY A 83 -6.35 -14.69 6.23
C GLY A 83 -7.84 -14.87 5.92
N GLY A 84 -8.38 -14.14 4.96
CA GLY A 84 -9.79 -14.16 4.65
C GLY A 84 -10.67 -13.53 5.71
N ASN A 85 -11.97 -13.61 5.50
CA ASN A 85 -12.96 -13.07 6.42
C ASN A 85 -13.23 -14.06 7.56
N ALA A 86 -13.55 -13.52 8.72
CA ALA A 86 -14.02 -14.34 9.82
C ALA A 86 -15.35 -15.00 9.47
N THR A 87 -15.44 -16.31 9.67
CA THR A 87 -16.67 -17.07 9.44
C THR A 87 -17.58 -16.99 10.66
N ARG A 88 -18.86 -16.92 10.43
CA ARG A 88 -19.86 -16.92 11.49
C ARG A 88 -20.39 -18.33 11.74
N ASP A 89 -20.41 -18.73 12.99
CA ASP A 89 -21.08 -19.97 13.40
C ASP A 89 -22.59 -19.84 13.19
N PRO A 90 -23.23 -20.74 12.47
CA PRO A 90 -24.66 -20.65 12.18
C PRO A 90 -25.56 -20.85 13.41
N VAL A 91 -25.07 -21.54 14.44
CA VAL A 91 -25.83 -21.86 15.67
C VAL A 91 -25.59 -20.80 16.74
N THR A 92 -24.33 -20.58 17.11
CA THR A 92 -23.99 -19.62 18.18
C THR A 92 -24.02 -18.19 17.70
N ARG A 93 -23.99 -17.97 16.38
CA ARG A 93 -23.87 -16.67 15.72
C ARG A 93 -22.60 -15.89 16.08
N GLU A 94 -21.66 -16.52 16.72
CA GLU A 94 -20.36 -15.93 17.03
C GLU A 94 -19.41 -15.99 15.81
N PHE A 95 -18.50 -15.03 15.73
CA PHE A 95 -17.47 -15.03 14.68
C PHE A 95 -16.26 -15.85 15.13
N SER A 96 -15.78 -16.69 14.23
CA SER A 96 -14.55 -17.43 14.43
C SER A 96 -13.37 -16.46 14.61
N ARG A 97 -12.51 -16.74 15.60
CA ARG A 97 -11.24 -16.03 15.78
C ARG A 97 -10.12 -16.61 14.91
N LYS A 98 -10.35 -17.83 14.44
CA LYS A 98 -9.38 -18.54 13.63
C LYS A 98 -9.67 -18.24 12.17
N LEU A 99 -8.84 -17.39 11.57
CA LEU A 99 -8.91 -17.08 10.16
C LEU A 99 -8.30 -18.26 9.40
N ALA A 100 -9.02 -18.74 8.40
CA ALA A 100 -8.45 -19.70 7.47
C ALA A 100 -7.53 -18.95 6.50
N ARG A 101 -6.33 -19.50 6.26
CA ARG A 101 -5.46 -19.00 5.20
C ARG A 101 -6.15 -19.23 3.87
N GLN A 102 -6.60 -18.17 3.21
CA GLN A 102 -7.31 -18.28 1.94
C GLN A 102 -6.37 -18.26 0.73
N SER A 103 -5.36 -17.41 0.78
CA SER A 103 -4.40 -17.32 -0.32
C SER A 103 -3.02 -16.92 0.15
N ASN A 104 -2.02 -17.44 -0.53
CA ASN A 104 -0.65 -16.94 -0.51
C ASN A 104 -0.28 -16.63 -1.95
N THR A 105 0.16 -15.42 -2.20
CA THR A 105 0.53 -15.00 -3.53
C THR A 105 1.90 -14.35 -3.49
N ASP A 106 2.80 -14.87 -4.30
CA ASP A 106 4.16 -14.39 -4.39
C ASP A 106 4.30 -13.55 -5.65
N PHE A 107 4.87 -12.37 -5.49
CA PHE A 107 5.20 -11.48 -6.59
C PHE A 107 6.68 -11.21 -6.59
N ALA A 108 7.28 -11.19 -7.77
CA ALA A 108 8.65 -10.73 -7.95
C ALA A 108 8.71 -9.70 -9.08
N GLY A 109 9.50 -8.68 -8.87
CA GLY A 109 9.67 -7.62 -9.87
C GLY A 109 11.05 -7.00 -9.81
N ASN A 110 11.48 -6.48 -10.96
CA ASN A 110 12.73 -5.77 -11.09
C ASN A 110 12.47 -4.31 -11.39
N THR A 111 13.12 -3.45 -10.64
CA THR A 111 13.13 -2.00 -10.85
C THR A 111 14.50 -1.59 -11.34
N ARG A 112 14.55 -0.71 -12.34
CA ARG A 112 15.79 -0.17 -12.90
C ARG A 112 15.66 1.34 -12.98
N SER A 113 16.74 2.02 -12.69
CA SER A 113 16.85 3.47 -12.86
C SER A 113 18.19 3.83 -13.46
N TYR A 114 18.18 4.78 -14.39
CA TYR A 114 19.36 5.33 -15.02
C TYR A 114 19.22 6.83 -15.08
N GLY A 115 20.22 7.53 -14.61
CA GLY A 115 20.28 8.98 -14.65
C GLY A 115 21.57 9.45 -15.30
N LEU A 116 21.49 10.52 -16.07
CA LEU A 116 22.63 11.19 -16.67
C LEU A 116 22.51 12.69 -16.48
N VAL A 117 23.54 13.30 -15.97
CA VAL A 117 23.69 14.76 -15.95
C VAL A 117 24.91 15.12 -16.79
N PHE A 118 24.68 15.95 -17.79
CA PHE A 118 25.74 16.50 -18.62
C PHE A 118 25.86 18.01 -18.44
N ARG A 119 26.94 18.46 -17.83
CA ARG A 119 27.25 19.87 -17.63
C ARG A 119 27.96 20.42 -18.89
N ALA A 120 27.17 20.89 -19.83
CA ALA A 120 27.68 21.43 -21.08
C ALA A 120 28.51 22.71 -20.85
N LEU A 121 28.04 23.56 -19.95
CA LEU A 121 28.70 24.81 -19.52
C LEU A 121 28.64 24.92 -17.98
N PRO A 122 29.44 25.79 -17.35
CA PRO A 122 29.38 25.97 -15.90
C PRO A 122 27.99 26.36 -15.36
N TRP A 123 27.18 26.97 -16.21
CA TRP A 123 25.84 27.43 -15.88
C TRP A 123 24.71 26.59 -16.51
N LEU A 124 25.05 25.63 -17.42
CA LEU A 124 24.07 24.83 -18.15
C LEU A 124 24.33 23.33 -17.97
N GLY A 125 23.38 22.66 -17.42
CA GLY A 125 23.34 21.21 -17.32
C GLY A 125 22.10 20.62 -18.00
N LEU A 126 22.30 19.50 -18.71
CA LEU A 126 21.23 18.68 -19.26
C LEU A 126 21.02 17.46 -18.35
N VAL A 127 19.81 17.11 -18.11
CA VAL A 127 19.43 15.99 -17.24
C VAL A 127 18.56 15.04 -18.02
N TYR A 128 18.91 13.77 -17.93
CA TYR A 128 18.10 12.68 -18.43
C TYR A 128 17.94 11.66 -17.31
N ASN A 129 16.71 11.20 -17.09
CA ASN A 129 16.43 10.12 -16.18
C ASN A 129 15.43 9.15 -16.83
N ASN A 130 15.66 7.86 -16.65
CA ASN A 130 14.74 6.82 -17.06
C ASN A 130 14.62 5.82 -15.92
N SER A 131 13.41 5.50 -15.55
CA SER A 131 13.14 4.54 -14.50
C SER A 131 11.92 3.69 -14.84
N ASN A 132 11.93 2.48 -14.35
CA ASN A 132 10.73 1.68 -14.24
C ASN A 132 10.52 1.31 -12.79
N ASN A 133 9.27 1.07 -12.43
CA ASN A 133 8.92 0.53 -11.13
C ASN A 133 7.95 -0.63 -11.30
N PHE A 134 7.85 -1.39 -10.25
CA PHE A 134 6.96 -2.51 -10.11
C PHE A 134 6.10 -2.28 -8.86
N VAL A 135 4.81 -2.49 -9.00
CA VAL A 135 3.86 -2.39 -7.90
C VAL A 135 3.06 -3.68 -7.84
N PRO A 136 3.23 -4.50 -6.80
CA PRO A 136 2.42 -5.69 -6.63
C PRO A 136 0.96 -5.30 -6.41
N GLN A 137 0.06 -6.12 -6.89
CA GLN A 137 -1.37 -5.95 -6.73
C GLN A 137 -1.97 -7.16 -6.04
N THR A 138 -2.88 -6.89 -5.13
CA THR A 138 -3.65 -7.92 -4.45
C THR A 138 -5.06 -8.18 -5.00
N PRO A 139 -5.62 -7.36 -5.93
CA PRO A 139 -6.93 -7.67 -6.51
C PRO A 139 -6.91 -8.99 -7.26
N ILE A 140 -8.03 -9.67 -7.19
CA ILE A 140 -8.33 -10.86 -8.00
C ILE A 140 -9.12 -10.46 -9.25
N ASP A 141 -8.97 -11.23 -10.30
CA ASP A 141 -9.77 -11.09 -11.53
C ASP A 141 -11.17 -11.69 -11.35
N ILE A 142 -11.97 -11.66 -12.42
CA ILE A 142 -13.32 -12.24 -12.43
C ILE A 142 -13.35 -13.78 -12.28
N ASN A 143 -12.21 -14.45 -12.37
CA ASN A 143 -12.04 -15.89 -12.21
C ASN A 143 -11.36 -16.26 -10.89
N ASP A 144 -11.37 -15.35 -9.92
CA ASP A 144 -10.70 -15.50 -8.62
C ASP A 144 -9.17 -15.71 -8.71
N GLN A 145 -8.53 -15.30 -9.82
CA GLN A 145 -7.10 -15.42 -9.99
C GLN A 145 -6.40 -14.10 -9.56
N PRO A 146 -5.25 -14.18 -8.86
CA PRO A 146 -4.49 -12.99 -8.53
C PRO A 146 -4.09 -12.21 -9.78
N MET A 147 -4.36 -10.93 -9.80
CA MET A 147 -3.90 -10.06 -10.88
C MET A 147 -2.39 -9.89 -10.81
N GLY A 148 -1.73 -9.91 -11.95
CA GLY A 148 -0.29 -9.68 -12.04
C GLY A 148 0.11 -8.27 -11.56
N PRO A 149 1.40 -8.07 -11.25
CA PRO A 149 1.90 -6.77 -10.80
C PRO A 149 1.77 -5.70 -11.89
N ARG A 150 1.59 -4.47 -11.48
CA ARG A 150 1.64 -3.31 -12.38
C ARG A 150 3.07 -2.86 -12.58
N PHE A 151 3.37 -2.48 -13.81
CA PHE A 151 4.65 -1.89 -14.19
C PHE A 151 4.45 -0.44 -14.62
N GLY A 152 5.23 0.46 -14.05
CA GLY A 152 5.31 1.84 -14.46
C GLY A 152 6.64 2.11 -15.15
N LYS A 153 6.66 3.03 -16.13
CA LYS A 153 7.87 3.55 -16.75
C LYS A 153 7.80 5.06 -16.76
N GLY A 154 8.89 5.70 -16.40
CA GLY A 154 9.04 7.15 -16.44
C GLY A 154 10.31 7.53 -17.20
N THR A 155 10.22 8.62 -17.95
CA THR A 155 11.39 9.25 -18.60
C THR A 155 11.29 10.74 -18.37
N ASP A 156 12.30 11.31 -17.75
CA ASP A 156 12.39 12.73 -17.47
C ASP A 156 13.57 13.31 -18.23
N VAL A 157 13.33 14.43 -18.89
CA VAL A 157 14.36 15.23 -19.55
C VAL A 157 14.26 16.65 -19.03
N GLY A 158 15.38 17.21 -18.63
CA GLY A 158 15.38 18.53 -18.01
C GLY A 158 16.65 19.33 -18.31
N VAL A 159 16.56 20.61 -18.01
CA VAL A 159 17.67 21.56 -18.09
C VAL A 159 17.90 22.15 -16.71
N LYS A 160 19.13 22.13 -16.25
CA LYS A 160 19.56 22.84 -15.04
C LYS A 160 20.31 24.10 -15.43
N LEU A 161 19.85 25.22 -14.89
CA LEU A 161 20.49 26.51 -15.07
C LEU A 161 21.01 27.03 -13.73
N ALA A 162 22.25 27.43 -13.66
CA ALA A 162 22.88 27.96 -12.47
C ALA A 162 23.48 29.35 -12.78
N PHE A 163 22.91 30.38 -12.16
CA PHE A 163 23.36 31.74 -12.34
C PHE A 163 24.02 32.29 -11.08
N TRP A 164 24.79 33.37 -11.22
CA TRP A 164 25.48 34.05 -10.11
C TRP A 164 26.27 33.09 -9.20
N GLN A 165 27.19 32.33 -9.84
CA GLN A 165 28.01 31.34 -9.12
C GLN A 165 27.22 30.32 -8.30
N GLY A 166 26.06 29.90 -8.84
CA GLY A 166 25.23 28.89 -8.21
C GLY A 166 24.25 29.39 -7.13
N LYS A 167 24.15 30.72 -6.92
CA LYS A 167 23.20 31.29 -5.98
C LYS A 167 21.75 31.19 -6.44
N VAL A 168 21.52 31.12 -7.76
CA VAL A 168 20.20 30.90 -8.36
C VAL A 168 20.25 29.66 -9.22
N ASN A 169 19.43 28.69 -8.88
CA ASN A 169 19.28 27.43 -9.61
C ASN A 169 17.82 27.28 -10.07
N LEU A 170 17.66 26.97 -11.36
CA LEU A 170 16.39 26.63 -11.99
C LEU A 170 16.49 25.20 -12.55
N ASN A 171 15.47 24.41 -12.30
CA ASN A 171 15.37 23.03 -12.80
C ASN A 171 14.10 22.90 -13.64
#